data_35e1fca9aff48845a8326aa885561b05
#
_entry.id   35e1fca9aff48845a8326aa885561b05
#
_cell.length_a   1.000
_cell.length_b   1.000
_cell.length_c   1.000
_cell.angle_alpha   90.00
_cell.angle_beta   90.00
_cell.angle_gamma   90.00
#
_symmetry.space_group_name_H-M   'P 1'
#
loop_
_entity.id
_entity.type
_entity.pdbx_description
1 polymer ?
#
loop_
_entity_poly.entity_id
_entity_poly.type
_entity_poly.pdbx_seq_one_letter_code
_entity_poly.pdbx_strand_id
1 'polypeptide(L)'
;LGATAYWMIGNAFTKPPALLSPRGIVAREPVVDIDTALGGIEYSDAYIVDNDARFVFGFVRSALNSGAAVANYVELLDATRGPDGWVAQLRDTDAGRDFQLTAKVVINCAGPFVDGLNDKLGITTKHSIVMSKGIHLLVPRIAGQERVLAFYDDTERLFYVIPMGPRSCIGTTDDRVDTAYTEVTDGDRDFLLDQINARLQLDEPLTPDDIISSRCGVRPLVVEGGGEGTENEDWTSLSRKHAMEVDKSKKFITIFGGKLTDCVNVGNEVARAVGRLGLKLERDRKSWYGEPPKATKTEFFRQARLMHLDKLRQRASFETLSTRLWRRYGLRAFAMLEAIRDDPTMANDIIAGAEYVRVELYYAAQTEMITTLDDFLRRRSKIALVLSYEEIREAEGIHEACRLLFGDEAQKRYDEYFTPEREASVTKLREPDAKFPGHPQAQGGGLPAAG
;
A
#
# COMPACT_ATOMS: atom_id res chain seq x y z
N LEU A 1 -25.43 -14.43 -2.80
CA LEU A 1 -25.04 -14.94 -4.14
C LEU A 1 -23.63 -14.50 -4.52
N GLY A 2 -23.27 -13.20 -4.45
CA GLY A 2 -21.94 -12.69 -4.88
C GLY A 2 -20.76 -13.32 -4.14
N ALA A 3 -20.77 -13.38 -2.80
CA ALA A 3 -19.71 -13.98 -2.01
C ALA A 3 -19.54 -15.49 -2.29
N THR A 4 -20.65 -16.21 -2.56
CA THR A 4 -20.61 -17.64 -2.92
C THR A 4 -20.00 -17.84 -4.31
N ALA A 5 -20.36 -16.98 -5.27
CA ALA A 5 -19.76 -17.00 -6.61
C ALA A 5 -18.26 -16.70 -6.55
N TYR A 6 -17.85 -15.69 -5.77
CA TYR A 6 -16.44 -15.35 -5.54
C TYR A 6 -15.66 -16.54 -4.97
N TRP A 7 -16.19 -17.19 -3.94
CA TRP A 7 -15.59 -18.39 -3.35
C TRP A 7 -15.43 -19.54 -4.34
N MET A 8 -16.47 -19.81 -5.17
CA MET A 8 -16.39 -20.86 -6.21
C MET A 8 -15.36 -20.53 -7.30
N ILE A 9 -15.32 -19.29 -7.76
CA ILE A 9 -14.32 -18.83 -8.75
C ILE A 9 -12.90 -18.97 -8.19
N GLY A 10 -12.72 -18.77 -6.88
CA GLY A 10 -11.47 -18.99 -6.15
C GLY A 10 -11.13 -20.46 -5.89
N ASN A 11 -11.75 -21.42 -6.60
CA ASN A 11 -11.56 -22.87 -6.44
C ASN A 11 -11.91 -23.40 -5.04
N ALA A 12 -12.73 -22.70 -4.28
CA ALA A 12 -13.24 -23.13 -2.98
C ALA A 12 -12.16 -23.56 -1.95
N PHE A 13 -10.94 -23.01 -2.04
CA PHE A 13 -9.81 -23.39 -1.17
C PHE A 13 -9.89 -22.77 0.22
N THR A 14 -10.76 -21.78 0.42
CA THR A 14 -11.00 -21.10 1.69
C THR A 14 -12.28 -21.59 2.35
N LYS A 15 -12.62 -21.06 3.53
CA LYS A 15 -13.91 -21.35 4.18
C LYS A 15 -15.05 -20.80 3.31
N PRO A 16 -16.18 -21.51 3.18
CA PRO A 16 -17.36 -21.02 2.49
C PRO A 16 -17.91 -19.76 3.20
N PRO A 17 -18.50 -18.82 2.46
CA PRO A 17 -19.10 -17.63 3.05
C PRO A 17 -20.33 -18.02 3.91
N ALA A 18 -20.51 -17.30 5.02
CA ALA A 18 -21.60 -17.50 5.97
C ALA A 18 -22.43 -16.22 6.12
N LEU A 19 -23.74 -16.36 6.10
CA LEU A 19 -24.66 -15.29 6.47
C LEU A 19 -24.76 -15.22 8.01
N LEU A 20 -24.68 -14.04 8.56
CA LEU A 20 -24.73 -13.79 9.99
C LEU A 20 -25.97 -12.96 10.35
N SER A 21 -26.70 -13.41 11.37
CA SER A 21 -27.66 -12.55 12.06
C SER A 21 -26.92 -11.51 12.93
N PRO A 22 -27.56 -10.43 13.38
CA PRO A 22 -26.94 -9.46 14.31
C PRO A 22 -26.30 -10.14 15.52
N ARG A 23 -26.98 -11.08 16.18
CA ARG A 23 -26.38 -11.87 17.27
C ARG A 23 -25.19 -12.70 16.85
N GLY A 24 -25.20 -13.20 15.62
CA GLY A 24 -24.07 -13.94 15.05
C GLY A 24 -22.86 -13.06 14.76
N ILE A 25 -23.05 -11.77 14.48
CA ILE A 25 -21.98 -10.78 14.34
C ILE A 25 -21.32 -10.57 15.69
N VAL A 26 -22.08 -10.17 16.73
CA VAL A 26 -21.54 -9.92 18.09
C VAL A 26 -20.82 -11.14 18.66
N ALA A 27 -21.33 -12.35 18.39
CA ALA A 27 -20.66 -13.58 18.86
C ALA A 27 -19.26 -13.79 18.23
N ARG A 28 -18.94 -13.15 17.10
CA ARG A 28 -17.65 -13.24 16.41
C ARG A 28 -16.78 -12.00 16.59
N GLU A 29 -17.41 -10.84 16.63
CA GLU A 29 -16.78 -9.51 16.76
C GLU A 29 -17.61 -8.68 17.74
N PRO A 30 -17.39 -8.84 19.06
CA PRO A 30 -18.19 -8.19 20.09
C PRO A 30 -18.17 -6.66 20.03
N VAL A 31 -17.15 -6.09 19.41
CA VAL A 31 -16.96 -4.65 19.26
C VAL A 31 -17.91 -4.00 18.26
N VAL A 32 -18.59 -4.79 17.41
CA VAL A 32 -19.49 -4.24 16.38
C VAL A 32 -20.81 -3.82 17.02
N ASP A 33 -21.20 -2.57 16.77
CA ASP A 33 -22.54 -2.09 17.10
C ASP A 33 -23.57 -2.73 16.13
N ILE A 34 -24.61 -3.31 16.72
CA ILE A 34 -25.66 -4.01 15.95
C ILE A 34 -27.04 -3.37 16.06
N ASP A 35 -27.17 -2.21 16.69
CA ASP A 35 -28.48 -1.59 16.95
C ASP A 35 -29.24 -1.30 15.65
N THR A 36 -28.53 -0.96 14.57
CA THR A 36 -29.11 -0.73 13.25
C THR A 36 -28.79 -1.85 12.25
N ALA A 37 -28.06 -2.89 12.64
CA ALA A 37 -27.60 -3.93 11.73
C ALA A 37 -28.71 -4.91 11.35
N LEU A 38 -28.94 -5.12 10.06
CA LEU A 38 -29.85 -6.12 9.54
C LEU A 38 -29.23 -7.52 9.51
N GLY A 39 -27.91 -7.61 9.45
CA GLY A 39 -27.11 -8.84 9.38
C GLY A 39 -25.77 -8.60 8.72
N GLY A 40 -25.03 -9.66 8.44
CA GLY A 40 -23.70 -9.58 7.82
C GLY A 40 -23.36 -10.80 7.00
N ILE A 41 -22.24 -10.71 6.30
CA ILE A 41 -21.65 -11.81 5.54
C ILE A 41 -20.18 -11.97 5.98
N GLU A 42 -19.83 -13.16 6.43
CA GLU A 42 -18.43 -13.53 6.66
C GLU A 42 -17.91 -14.28 5.44
N TYR A 43 -16.79 -13.85 4.86
CA TYR A 43 -16.12 -14.53 3.77
C TYR A 43 -14.60 -14.35 3.85
N SER A 44 -13.86 -15.16 3.12
CA SER A 44 -12.39 -15.08 3.08
C SER A 44 -11.93 -14.27 1.89
N ASP A 45 -11.00 -13.38 2.11
CA ASP A 45 -10.35 -12.57 1.08
C ASP A 45 -8.84 -12.49 1.32
N ALA A 46 -8.10 -11.91 0.37
CA ALA A 46 -6.67 -11.69 0.48
C ALA A 46 -6.36 -10.44 1.29
N TYR A 47 -5.31 -10.52 2.09
CA TYR A 47 -4.86 -9.46 2.97
C TYR A 47 -3.34 -9.26 2.86
N ILE A 48 -2.89 -8.02 2.70
CA ILE A 48 -1.46 -7.67 2.70
C ILE A 48 -1.04 -7.36 4.14
N VAL A 49 -0.25 -8.26 4.73
CA VAL A 49 0.11 -8.19 6.16
C VAL A 49 1.04 -7.03 6.49
N ASP A 50 1.98 -6.69 5.60
CA ASP A 50 2.89 -5.56 5.82
C ASP A 50 2.28 -4.26 5.25
N ASN A 51 2.63 -3.92 4.01
CA ASN A 51 2.02 -2.81 3.27
C ASN A 51 2.14 -3.05 1.76
N ASP A 52 1.39 -2.27 0.99
CA ASP A 52 1.35 -2.31 -0.47
C ASP A 52 2.69 -1.91 -1.11
N ALA A 53 3.40 -0.92 -0.56
CA ALA A 53 4.72 -0.51 -1.07
C ALA A 53 5.75 -1.65 -0.98
N ARG A 54 5.76 -2.40 0.14
CA ARG A 54 6.62 -3.58 0.26
C ARG A 54 6.22 -4.69 -0.71
N PHE A 55 4.93 -4.90 -0.91
CA PHE A 55 4.44 -5.86 -1.90
C PHE A 55 4.92 -5.50 -3.31
N VAL A 56 4.76 -4.24 -3.72
CA VAL A 56 5.27 -3.73 -5.00
C VAL A 56 6.79 -3.90 -5.11
N PHE A 57 7.52 -3.59 -4.04
CA PHE A 57 8.98 -3.78 -4.03
C PHE A 57 9.39 -5.25 -4.24
N GLY A 58 8.57 -6.21 -3.85
CA GLY A 58 8.78 -7.63 -4.15
C GLY A 58 8.87 -7.91 -5.66
N PHE A 59 8.05 -7.24 -6.49
CA PHE A 59 8.14 -7.33 -7.96
C PHE A 59 9.40 -6.65 -8.50
N VAL A 60 9.72 -5.45 -7.98
CA VAL A 60 10.97 -4.74 -8.31
C VAL A 60 12.18 -5.64 -8.03
N ARG A 61 12.19 -6.30 -6.88
CA ARG A 61 13.27 -7.22 -6.52
C ARG A 61 13.35 -8.43 -7.44
N SER A 62 12.21 -8.97 -7.87
CA SER A 62 12.16 -10.04 -8.86
C SER A 62 12.70 -9.61 -10.22
N ALA A 63 12.40 -8.39 -10.64
CA ALA A 63 12.93 -7.80 -11.87
C ALA A 63 14.46 -7.67 -11.81
N LEU A 64 15.01 -7.12 -10.72
CA LEU A 64 16.46 -7.05 -10.47
C LEU A 64 17.12 -8.43 -10.54
N ASN A 65 16.53 -9.44 -9.90
CA ASN A 65 17.04 -10.81 -9.91
C ASN A 65 17.00 -11.45 -11.32
N SER A 66 16.13 -10.94 -12.19
CA SER A 66 16.01 -11.35 -13.58
C SER A 66 16.88 -10.53 -14.55
N GLY A 67 17.75 -9.66 -14.02
CA GLY A 67 18.70 -8.87 -14.79
C GLY A 67 18.17 -7.53 -15.32
N ALA A 68 17.00 -7.08 -14.84
CA ALA A 68 16.52 -5.76 -15.18
C ALA A 68 17.35 -4.68 -14.45
N ALA A 69 17.67 -3.58 -15.15
CA ALA A 69 18.16 -2.37 -14.50
C ALA A 69 16.97 -1.61 -13.89
N VAL A 70 17.01 -1.36 -12.62
CA VAL A 70 15.98 -0.63 -11.90
C VAL A 70 16.61 0.48 -11.08
N ALA A 71 16.05 1.68 -11.15
CA ALA A 71 16.49 2.84 -10.38
C ALA A 71 15.28 3.56 -9.79
N ASN A 72 15.35 3.91 -8.51
CA ASN A 72 14.48 4.88 -7.87
C ASN A 72 15.16 6.27 -7.88
N TYR A 73 14.41 7.33 -7.58
CA TYR A 73 14.91 8.72 -7.60
C TYR A 73 15.50 9.13 -8.95
N VAL A 74 14.98 8.54 -10.04
CA VAL A 74 15.32 8.95 -11.42
C VAL A 74 14.06 9.48 -12.09
N GLU A 75 14.08 10.75 -12.41
CA GLU A 75 13.00 11.47 -13.10
C GLU A 75 13.22 11.47 -14.60
N LEU A 76 12.18 11.21 -15.39
CA LEU A 76 12.16 11.42 -16.81
C LEU A 76 11.86 12.90 -17.11
N LEU A 77 12.89 13.64 -17.54
CA LEU A 77 12.74 15.05 -17.88
C LEU A 77 12.09 15.25 -19.25
N ASP A 78 12.52 14.46 -20.25
CA ASP A 78 11.99 14.49 -21.61
C ASP A 78 12.39 13.20 -22.35
N ALA A 79 11.71 12.90 -23.46
CA ALA A 79 12.13 11.85 -24.39
C ALA A 79 11.72 12.18 -25.82
N THR A 80 12.65 12.03 -26.74
CA THR A 80 12.45 12.30 -28.16
C THR A 80 12.61 11.02 -28.98
N ARG A 81 11.69 10.80 -29.94
CA ARG A 81 11.75 9.67 -30.86
C ARG A 81 12.66 9.98 -32.06
N GLY A 82 13.78 9.29 -32.14
CA GLY A 82 14.71 9.32 -33.28
C GLY A 82 14.58 8.10 -34.22
N PRO A 83 15.38 8.02 -35.29
CA PRO A 83 15.36 6.89 -36.22
C PRO A 83 15.65 5.53 -35.56
N ASP A 84 16.60 5.50 -34.64
CA ASP A 84 17.08 4.27 -34.00
C ASP A 84 16.34 3.92 -32.70
N GLY A 85 15.51 4.81 -32.17
CA GLY A 85 14.80 4.60 -30.91
C GLY A 85 14.47 5.90 -30.22
N TRP A 86 14.05 5.78 -28.98
CA TRP A 86 13.84 6.90 -28.06
C TRP A 86 15.17 7.31 -27.43
N VAL A 87 15.37 8.61 -27.28
CA VAL A 87 16.44 9.20 -26.45
C VAL A 87 15.77 9.91 -25.29
N ALA A 88 15.93 9.38 -24.09
CA ALA A 88 15.37 9.90 -22.86
C ALA A 88 16.41 10.73 -22.11
N GLN A 89 15.99 11.91 -21.63
CA GLN A 89 16.75 12.78 -20.72
C GLN A 89 16.26 12.46 -19.30
N LEU A 90 17.16 12.07 -18.46
CA LEU A 90 16.87 11.61 -17.09
C LEU A 90 17.65 12.42 -16.08
N ARG A 91 17.08 12.60 -14.91
CA ARG A 91 17.72 13.20 -13.74
C ARG A 91 17.75 12.25 -12.58
N ASP A 92 18.94 11.98 -12.05
CA ASP A 92 19.12 11.46 -10.71
C ASP A 92 18.80 12.58 -9.72
N THR A 93 17.65 12.51 -9.07
CA THR A 93 17.16 13.59 -8.19
C THR A 93 17.86 13.62 -6.83
N ASP A 94 18.51 12.53 -6.42
CA ASP A 94 19.30 12.47 -5.19
C ASP A 94 20.70 13.07 -5.41
N ALA A 95 21.36 12.73 -6.51
CA ALA A 95 22.69 13.26 -6.84
C ALA A 95 22.65 14.56 -7.64
N GLY A 96 21.48 15.00 -8.13
CA GLY A 96 21.32 16.21 -8.94
C GLY A 96 21.99 16.12 -10.33
N ARG A 97 22.15 14.93 -10.91
CA ARG A 97 22.87 14.71 -12.16
C ARG A 97 21.94 14.30 -13.29
N ASP A 98 22.12 14.94 -14.44
CA ASP A 98 21.41 14.59 -15.66
C ASP A 98 22.22 13.58 -16.49
N PHE A 99 21.51 12.65 -17.15
CA PHE A 99 22.09 11.67 -18.04
C PHE A 99 21.10 11.26 -19.13
N GLN A 100 21.57 10.55 -20.14
CA GLN A 100 20.76 10.07 -21.25
C GLN A 100 20.66 8.55 -21.26
N LEU A 101 19.52 8.06 -21.74
CA LEU A 101 19.26 6.66 -22.01
C LEU A 101 18.63 6.50 -23.39
N THR A 102 19.04 5.48 -24.14
CA THR A 102 18.36 5.10 -25.38
C THR A 102 17.46 3.88 -25.15
N ALA A 103 16.27 3.88 -25.76
CA ALA A 103 15.31 2.79 -25.62
C ALA A 103 14.62 2.49 -26.96
N LYS A 104 14.36 1.21 -27.24
CA LYS A 104 13.60 0.78 -28.43
C LYS A 104 12.10 0.99 -28.25
N VAL A 105 11.60 0.89 -27.05
CA VAL A 105 10.20 1.06 -26.64
C VAL A 105 10.17 1.84 -25.34
N VAL A 106 9.23 2.77 -25.19
CA VAL A 106 8.92 3.42 -23.93
C VAL A 106 7.57 2.90 -23.42
N ILE A 107 7.48 2.66 -22.13
CA ILE A 107 6.25 2.19 -21.47
C ILE A 107 5.93 3.18 -20.35
N ASN A 108 4.85 3.94 -20.53
CA ASN A 108 4.35 4.86 -19.52
C ASN A 108 3.43 4.12 -18.55
N CYS A 109 3.89 3.91 -17.32
CA CYS A 109 3.16 3.32 -16.19
C CYS A 109 3.08 4.32 -15.03
N ALA A 110 3.02 5.62 -15.31
CA ALA A 110 3.20 6.69 -14.32
C ALA A 110 2.00 6.88 -13.36
N GLY A 111 0.97 6.01 -13.43
CA GLY A 111 -0.19 6.06 -12.54
C GLY A 111 -0.92 7.41 -12.61
N PRO A 112 -1.03 8.17 -11.50
CA PRO A 112 -1.67 9.48 -11.51
C PRO A 112 -1.00 10.53 -12.42
N PHE A 113 0.22 10.31 -12.86
CA PHE A 113 0.98 11.22 -13.74
C PHE A 113 0.96 10.79 -15.21
N VAL A 114 0.17 9.79 -15.57
CA VAL A 114 0.19 9.17 -16.91
C VAL A 114 -0.18 10.16 -18.01
N ASP A 115 -1.21 10.98 -17.82
CA ASP A 115 -1.68 11.95 -18.82
C ASP A 115 -0.64 13.07 -19.02
N GLY A 116 -0.15 13.66 -17.93
CA GLY A 116 0.88 14.70 -18.01
C GLY A 116 2.18 14.22 -18.69
N LEU A 117 2.54 12.94 -18.52
CA LEU A 117 3.68 12.36 -19.23
C LEU A 117 3.36 12.13 -20.72
N ASN A 118 2.16 11.68 -21.05
CA ASN A 118 1.73 11.55 -22.45
C ASN A 118 1.77 12.90 -23.17
N ASP A 119 1.20 13.94 -22.56
CA ASP A 119 1.18 15.30 -23.12
C ASP A 119 2.60 15.83 -23.34
N LYS A 120 3.46 15.67 -22.34
CA LYS A 120 4.88 16.07 -22.41
C LYS A 120 5.62 15.41 -23.59
N LEU A 121 5.30 14.14 -23.90
CA LEU A 121 5.93 13.36 -24.95
C LEU A 121 5.16 13.39 -26.28
N GLY A 122 4.10 14.20 -26.37
CA GLY A 122 3.25 14.34 -27.56
C GLY A 122 2.56 13.03 -27.95
N ILE A 123 2.14 12.22 -26.96
CA ILE A 123 1.43 10.96 -27.16
C ILE A 123 -0.08 11.23 -27.04
N THR A 124 -0.82 10.99 -28.09
CA THR A 124 -2.27 11.09 -28.09
C THR A 124 -2.91 9.75 -27.74
N THR A 125 -3.83 9.73 -26.80
CA THR A 125 -4.53 8.55 -26.33
C THR A 125 -6.05 8.77 -26.32
N LYS A 126 -6.82 7.69 -26.31
CA LYS A 126 -8.29 7.71 -26.21
C LYS A 126 -8.75 7.72 -24.76
N HIS A 127 -7.93 7.16 -23.88
CA HIS A 127 -8.19 7.13 -22.44
C HIS A 127 -7.43 8.24 -21.74
N SER A 128 -7.98 8.66 -20.63
CA SER A 128 -7.37 9.54 -19.64
C SER A 128 -7.75 9.05 -18.25
N ILE A 129 -7.33 9.76 -17.21
CA ILE A 129 -7.66 9.42 -15.82
C ILE A 129 -8.45 10.53 -15.13
N VAL A 130 -9.30 10.09 -14.20
CA VAL A 130 -9.86 10.93 -13.13
C VAL A 130 -9.20 10.49 -11.83
N MET A 131 -8.78 11.43 -11.01
CA MET A 131 -8.09 11.17 -9.77
C MET A 131 -9.05 11.17 -8.58
N SER A 132 -8.95 10.12 -7.75
CA SER A 132 -9.70 9.97 -6.51
C SER A 132 -8.76 9.82 -5.33
N LYS A 133 -8.86 10.74 -4.37
CA LYS A 133 -8.14 10.69 -3.08
C LYS A 133 -8.79 9.67 -2.16
N GLY A 134 -7.98 8.88 -1.48
CA GLY A 134 -8.42 8.02 -0.39
C GLY A 134 -7.45 8.08 0.77
N ILE A 135 -7.98 8.23 1.97
CA ILE A 135 -7.18 8.28 3.18
C ILE A 135 -7.46 7.10 4.10
N HIS A 136 -6.49 6.80 4.96
CA HIS A 136 -6.65 5.88 6.09
C HIS A 136 -6.01 6.49 7.32
N LEU A 137 -6.58 6.21 8.48
CA LEU A 137 -6.03 6.56 9.78
C LEU A 137 -5.57 5.29 10.50
N LEU A 138 -4.45 5.36 11.19
CA LEU A 138 -3.95 4.32 12.08
C LEU A 138 -4.23 4.75 13.51
N VAL A 139 -4.96 3.91 14.24
CA VAL A 139 -5.38 4.16 15.62
C VAL A 139 -4.91 3.01 16.53
N PRO A 140 -4.99 3.13 17.87
CA PRO A 140 -4.73 2.02 18.77
C PRO A 140 -5.50 0.76 18.36
N ARG A 141 -4.96 -0.40 18.67
CA ARG A 141 -5.60 -1.67 18.33
C ARG A 141 -6.97 -1.75 19.00
N ILE A 142 -8.01 -1.88 18.18
CA ILE A 142 -9.38 -2.05 18.67
C ILE A 142 -9.47 -3.42 19.36
N ALA A 143 -9.86 -3.41 20.63
CA ALA A 143 -9.95 -4.61 21.43
C ALA A 143 -10.97 -5.60 20.88
N GLY A 144 -10.64 -6.90 20.93
CA GLY A 144 -11.52 -7.97 20.45
C GLY A 144 -11.65 -8.09 18.93
N GLN A 145 -11.00 -7.20 18.16
CA GLN A 145 -11.03 -7.30 16.70
C GLN A 145 -10.02 -8.33 16.20
N GLU A 146 -10.50 -9.37 15.51
CA GLU A 146 -9.64 -10.36 14.86
C GLU A 146 -9.73 -10.35 13.33
N ARG A 147 -10.87 -9.89 12.81
CA ARG A 147 -11.20 -9.88 11.37
C ARG A 147 -11.07 -8.49 10.79
N VAL A 148 -10.92 -8.42 9.47
CA VAL A 148 -11.21 -7.20 8.74
C VAL A 148 -12.72 -6.98 8.77
N LEU A 149 -13.14 -5.83 9.30
CA LEU A 149 -14.53 -5.43 9.31
C LEU A 149 -14.78 -4.51 8.11
N ALA A 150 -15.91 -4.68 7.46
CA ALA A 150 -16.36 -3.84 6.35
C ALA A 150 -17.77 -3.33 6.66
N PHE A 151 -17.95 -2.03 6.56
CA PHE A 151 -19.24 -1.36 6.79
C PHE A 151 -19.61 -0.52 5.58
N TYR A 152 -20.89 -0.24 5.41
CA TYR A 152 -21.35 0.83 4.55
C TYR A 152 -21.39 2.13 5.34
N ASP A 153 -20.86 3.20 4.78
CA ASP A 153 -21.04 4.55 5.30
C ASP A 153 -22.44 5.11 4.93
N ASP A 154 -22.70 6.33 5.34
CA ASP A 154 -24.01 6.98 5.10
C ASP A 154 -24.26 7.31 3.60
N THR A 155 -23.23 7.13 2.75
CA THR A 155 -23.28 7.30 1.29
C THR A 155 -23.29 5.97 0.54
N GLU A 156 -23.53 4.85 1.24
CA GLU A 156 -23.51 3.48 0.70
C GLU A 156 -22.13 3.01 0.19
N ARG A 157 -21.05 3.66 0.60
CA ARG A 157 -19.69 3.24 0.29
C ARG A 157 -19.11 2.33 1.37
N LEU A 158 -18.26 1.40 0.94
CA LEU A 158 -17.57 0.51 1.87
C LEU A 158 -16.36 1.23 2.51
N PHE A 159 -16.31 1.22 3.84
CA PHE A 159 -15.11 1.50 4.58
C PHE A 159 -14.72 0.29 5.46
N TYR A 160 -13.47 0.26 5.86
CA TYR A 160 -12.88 -0.92 6.48
C TYR A 160 -12.23 -0.58 7.81
N VAL A 161 -12.24 -1.56 8.71
CA VAL A 161 -11.40 -1.58 9.91
C VAL A 161 -10.48 -2.80 9.80
N ILE A 162 -9.19 -2.55 9.59
CA ILE A 162 -8.22 -3.58 9.24
C ILE A 162 -7.23 -3.75 10.39
N PRO A 163 -7.10 -4.95 10.97
CA PRO A 163 -6.06 -5.22 11.96
C PRO A 163 -4.67 -5.10 11.33
N MET A 164 -3.81 -4.26 11.91
CA MET A 164 -2.44 -4.02 11.42
C MET A 164 -1.42 -4.16 12.56
N GLY A 165 -1.16 -5.40 12.99
CA GLY A 165 -0.28 -5.66 14.13
C GLY A 165 -0.80 -4.97 15.40
N PRO A 166 0.00 -4.07 16.04
CA PRO A 166 -0.40 -3.39 17.28
C PRO A 166 -1.42 -2.26 17.06
N ARG A 167 -1.88 -2.03 15.84
CA ARG A 167 -2.80 -0.94 15.46
C ARG A 167 -3.99 -1.47 14.69
N SER A 168 -5.02 -0.63 14.54
CA SER A 168 -6.09 -0.81 13.57
C SER A 168 -6.04 0.31 12.54
N CYS A 169 -6.22 -0.06 11.26
CA CYS A 169 -6.24 0.86 10.13
C CYS A 169 -7.70 1.06 9.72
N ILE A 170 -8.19 2.29 9.78
CA ILE A 170 -9.56 2.66 9.42
C ILE A 170 -9.56 3.48 8.12
N GLY A 171 -10.51 3.25 7.24
CA GLY A 171 -10.66 3.91 5.94
C GLY A 171 -11.41 3.03 4.94
N THR A 172 -11.77 3.58 3.84
CA THR A 172 -11.14 4.71 3.14
C THR A 172 -12.19 5.77 2.76
N THR A 173 -11.73 7.00 2.53
CA THR A 173 -12.53 8.01 1.79
C THR A 173 -12.37 7.80 0.29
N ASP A 174 -13.18 8.50 -0.51
CA ASP A 174 -13.15 8.45 -1.98
C ASP A 174 -13.60 9.80 -2.55
N ASP A 175 -12.68 10.76 -2.61
CA ASP A 175 -12.94 12.15 -3.00
C ASP A 175 -12.25 12.50 -4.31
N ARG A 176 -12.96 13.13 -5.24
CA ARG A 176 -12.36 13.60 -6.48
C ARG A 176 -11.34 14.71 -6.20
N VAL A 177 -10.19 14.63 -6.86
CA VAL A 177 -9.11 15.62 -6.77
C VAL A 177 -8.51 15.88 -8.15
N ASP A 178 -7.94 17.08 -8.32
CA ASP A 178 -7.35 17.51 -9.60
C ASP A 178 -5.82 17.35 -9.62
N THR A 179 -5.22 16.94 -8.51
CA THR A 179 -3.79 16.75 -8.39
C THR A 179 -3.44 15.45 -7.67
N ALA A 180 -2.32 14.85 -8.06
CA ALA A 180 -1.78 13.69 -7.36
C ALA A 180 -1.10 14.04 -6.01
N TYR A 181 -0.83 15.32 -5.77
CA TYR A 181 -0.23 15.81 -4.53
C TYR A 181 -1.34 16.27 -3.58
N THR A 182 -1.74 15.39 -2.68
CA THR A 182 -2.83 15.61 -1.72
C THR A 182 -2.39 15.20 -0.32
N GLU A 183 -3.06 15.77 0.68
CA GLU A 183 -2.87 15.45 2.09
C GLU A 183 -4.21 15.11 2.76
N VAL A 184 -4.14 14.59 3.98
CA VAL A 184 -5.31 14.37 4.83
C VAL A 184 -5.81 15.72 5.33
N THR A 185 -7.09 16.02 5.09
CA THR A 185 -7.75 17.21 5.62
C THR A 185 -8.46 16.90 6.94
N ASP A 186 -8.79 17.95 7.69
CA ASP A 186 -9.57 17.80 8.93
C ASP A 186 -10.93 17.15 8.65
N GLY A 187 -11.58 17.53 7.52
CA GLY A 187 -12.84 16.92 7.13
C GLY A 187 -12.74 15.42 6.82
N ASP A 188 -11.65 14.97 6.19
CA ASP A 188 -11.39 13.53 5.97
C ASP A 188 -11.23 12.79 7.29
N ARG A 189 -10.46 13.38 8.21
CA ARG A 189 -10.19 12.83 9.54
C ARG A 189 -11.48 12.66 10.32
N ASP A 190 -12.22 13.74 10.48
CA ASP A 190 -13.42 13.80 11.30
C ASP A 190 -14.50 12.87 10.74
N PHE A 191 -14.67 12.84 9.41
CA PHE A 191 -15.57 11.89 8.75
C PHE A 191 -15.24 10.43 9.13
N LEU A 192 -13.98 10.01 9.06
CA LEU A 192 -13.62 8.63 9.40
C LEU A 192 -13.79 8.31 10.88
N LEU A 193 -13.49 9.25 11.78
CA LEU A 193 -13.70 9.07 13.23
C LEU A 193 -15.20 8.97 13.54
N ASP A 194 -16.03 9.81 12.94
CA ASP A 194 -17.48 9.75 13.11
C ASP A 194 -18.05 8.42 12.62
N GLN A 195 -17.64 7.99 11.40
CA GLN A 195 -18.11 6.73 10.83
C GLN A 195 -17.74 5.52 11.68
N ILE A 196 -16.54 5.48 12.27
CA ILE A 196 -16.09 4.35 13.09
C ILE A 196 -16.77 4.36 14.46
N ASN A 197 -16.87 5.52 15.10
CA ASN A 197 -17.52 5.67 16.39
C ASN A 197 -19.01 5.33 16.36
N ALA A 198 -19.67 5.56 15.22
CA ALA A 198 -21.08 5.20 15.02
C ALA A 198 -21.33 3.69 14.77
N ARG A 199 -20.27 2.90 14.51
CA ARG A 199 -20.43 1.48 14.12
C ARG A 199 -19.75 0.50 15.06
N LEU A 200 -19.00 1.01 16.02
CA LEU A 200 -18.33 0.18 17.03
C LEU A 200 -18.76 0.58 18.44
N GLN A 201 -18.94 -0.42 19.29
CA GLN A 201 -19.11 -0.23 20.73
C GLN A 201 -17.73 -0.17 21.38
N LEU A 202 -17.16 1.03 21.43
CA LEU A 202 -15.88 1.32 22.07
C LEU A 202 -16.14 1.77 23.52
N ASP A 203 -15.22 1.46 24.44
CA ASP A 203 -15.29 1.95 25.83
C ASP A 203 -15.25 3.49 25.86
N GLU A 204 -14.40 4.09 25.03
CA GLU A 204 -14.33 5.53 24.78
C GLU A 204 -14.31 5.78 23.27
N PRO A 205 -15.03 6.77 22.74
CA PRO A 205 -14.97 7.12 21.33
C PRO A 205 -13.56 7.52 20.91
N LEU A 206 -13.15 7.11 19.69
CA LEU A 206 -11.89 7.56 19.10
C LEU A 206 -11.94 9.07 18.81
N THR A 207 -10.86 9.74 19.13
CA THR A 207 -10.64 11.17 18.95
C THR A 207 -9.44 11.45 18.03
N PRO A 208 -9.22 12.67 17.57
CA PRO A 208 -7.99 13.02 16.84
C PRO A 208 -6.69 12.66 17.59
N ASP A 209 -6.68 12.72 18.93
CA ASP A 209 -5.52 12.37 19.75
C ASP A 209 -5.14 10.89 19.67
N ASP A 210 -6.06 10.03 19.27
CA ASP A 210 -5.82 8.59 19.10
C ASP A 210 -5.12 8.28 17.77
N ILE A 211 -4.94 9.26 16.90
CA ILE A 211 -4.32 9.03 15.58
C ILE A 211 -2.81 8.87 15.73
N ILE A 212 -2.34 7.66 15.43
CA ILE A 212 -0.92 7.29 15.46
C ILE A 212 -0.22 7.79 14.19
N SER A 213 -0.84 7.55 13.04
CA SER A 213 -0.34 7.96 11.72
C SER A 213 -1.49 7.96 10.69
N SER A 214 -1.20 8.46 9.49
CA SER A 214 -2.16 8.46 8.40
C SER A 214 -1.52 8.02 7.09
N ARG A 215 -2.38 7.62 6.14
CA ARG A 215 -2.02 7.39 4.74
C ARG A 215 -2.96 8.18 3.86
N CYS A 216 -2.39 8.87 2.87
CA CYS A 216 -3.13 9.52 1.80
C CYS A 216 -2.60 9.02 0.46
N GLY A 217 -3.47 8.74 -0.48
CA GLY A 217 -3.09 8.31 -1.81
C GLY A 217 -4.15 8.64 -2.85
N VAL A 218 -3.72 8.75 -4.10
CA VAL A 218 -4.59 9.07 -5.24
C VAL A 218 -4.72 7.86 -6.14
N ARG A 219 -5.96 7.49 -6.45
CA ARG A 219 -6.31 6.41 -7.38
C ARG A 219 -6.54 6.98 -8.77
N PRO A 220 -5.82 6.53 -9.80
CA PRO A 220 -6.13 6.87 -11.18
C PRO A 220 -7.28 5.99 -11.69
N LEU A 221 -8.45 6.58 -11.91
CA LEU A 221 -9.62 5.90 -12.48
C LEU A 221 -9.68 6.18 -13.97
N VAL A 222 -9.88 5.13 -14.78
CA VAL A 222 -9.83 5.21 -16.24
C VAL A 222 -11.14 5.75 -16.79
N VAL A 223 -11.05 6.73 -17.68
CA VAL A 223 -12.16 7.25 -18.47
C VAL A 223 -11.84 7.15 -19.97
N GLU A 224 -12.86 6.95 -20.80
CA GLU A 224 -12.76 6.94 -22.25
C GLU A 224 -13.31 8.28 -22.80
N GLY A 225 -12.55 8.93 -23.72
CA GLY A 225 -12.89 10.25 -24.24
C GLY A 225 -12.36 11.39 -23.36
N GLY A 226 -11.46 12.19 -23.87
CA GLY A 226 -10.66 13.17 -23.12
C GLY A 226 -11.42 14.13 -22.22
N GLY A 227 -11.73 13.72 -21.01
CA GLY A 227 -12.08 14.56 -19.83
C GLY A 227 -13.20 15.59 -19.94
N GLU A 228 -13.57 16.03 -21.12
CA GLU A 228 -14.63 16.99 -21.37
C GLU A 228 -15.99 16.28 -21.36
N GLY A 229 -16.69 16.28 -20.23
CA GLY A 229 -18.03 15.68 -20.09
C GLY A 229 -18.25 14.88 -18.82
N THR A 230 -17.20 14.59 -18.06
CA THR A 230 -17.29 13.79 -16.81
C THR A 230 -17.72 14.62 -15.59
N GLU A 231 -18.04 15.91 -15.74
CA GLU A 231 -18.52 16.73 -14.62
C GLU A 231 -19.85 16.24 -14.05
N ASN A 232 -20.66 15.52 -14.86
CA ASN A 232 -21.98 15.00 -14.46
C ASN A 232 -22.05 13.46 -14.40
N GLU A 233 -20.99 12.72 -14.71
CA GLU A 233 -21.01 11.26 -14.55
C GLU A 233 -20.68 10.87 -13.10
N ASP A 234 -21.40 9.86 -12.61
CA ASP A 234 -21.08 9.24 -11.32
C ASP A 234 -19.70 8.55 -11.40
N TRP A 235 -18.65 9.33 -11.14
CA TRP A 235 -17.27 8.88 -11.18
C TRP A 235 -16.99 7.71 -10.21
N THR A 236 -17.86 7.48 -9.24
CA THR A 236 -17.75 6.34 -8.30
C THR A 236 -18.06 5.01 -8.97
N SER A 237 -18.79 5.04 -10.10
CA SER A 237 -19.09 3.86 -10.91
C SER A 237 -18.01 3.53 -11.94
N LEU A 238 -16.98 4.39 -12.09
CA LEU A 238 -15.91 4.20 -13.07
C LEU A 238 -15.16 2.89 -12.87
N SER A 239 -14.78 2.29 -13.98
CA SER A 239 -14.08 1.01 -13.99
C SER A 239 -12.69 1.12 -13.35
N ARG A 240 -12.41 0.24 -12.39
CA ARG A 240 -11.07 0.05 -11.83
C ARG A 240 -10.23 -0.95 -12.63
N LYS A 241 -10.64 -1.33 -13.84
CA LYS A 241 -9.83 -2.14 -14.75
C LYS A 241 -8.76 -1.25 -15.38
N HIS A 242 -7.62 -1.86 -15.69
CA HIS A 242 -6.60 -1.16 -16.47
C HIS A 242 -7.04 -1.03 -17.92
N ALA A 243 -6.57 0.03 -18.58
CA ALA A 243 -6.59 0.15 -20.04
C ALA A 243 -5.15 0.27 -20.56
N MET A 244 -4.89 -0.29 -21.71
CA MET A 244 -3.58 -0.22 -22.35
C MET A 244 -3.70 0.23 -23.81
N GLU A 245 -2.96 1.28 -24.16
CA GLU A 245 -2.85 1.77 -25.52
C GLU A 245 -1.45 1.59 -26.08
N VAL A 246 -1.37 1.29 -27.38
CA VAL A 246 -0.09 1.01 -28.05
C VAL A 246 0.02 1.87 -29.31
N ASP A 247 0.88 2.86 -29.29
CA ASP A 247 1.30 3.59 -30.49
C ASP A 247 2.41 2.79 -31.19
N LYS A 248 2.02 2.09 -32.28
CA LYS A 248 2.96 1.26 -33.05
C LYS A 248 4.00 2.09 -33.80
N SER A 249 3.62 3.30 -34.23
CA SER A 249 4.50 4.18 -35.01
C SER A 249 5.61 4.74 -34.15
N LYS A 250 5.28 5.15 -32.94
CA LYS A 250 6.24 5.67 -31.96
C LYS A 250 6.87 4.57 -31.11
N LYS A 251 6.36 3.34 -31.16
CA LYS A 251 6.74 2.23 -30.25
C LYS A 251 6.59 2.68 -28.79
N PHE A 252 5.42 3.17 -28.45
CA PHE A 252 5.08 3.66 -27.13
C PHE A 252 3.88 2.90 -26.56
N ILE A 253 3.90 2.57 -25.29
CA ILE A 253 2.80 1.89 -24.59
C ILE A 253 2.40 2.74 -23.43
N THR A 254 1.10 3.04 -23.28
CA THR A 254 0.54 3.72 -22.12
C THR A 254 -0.37 2.78 -21.36
N ILE A 255 -0.27 2.77 -20.03
CA ILE A 255 -1.10 1.98 -19.13
C ILE A 255 -1.83 2.93 -18.19
N PHE A 256 -3.16 2.84 -18.21
CA PHE A 256 -4.04 3.63 -17.38
C PHE A 256 -4.66 2.79 -16.27
N GLY A 257 -4.72 3.31 -15.06
CA GLY A 257 -5.41 2.71 -13.93
C GLY A 257 -4.91 1.31 -13.56
N GLY A 258 -5.84 0.48 -13.13
CA GLY A 258 -5.58 -0.90 -12.73
C GLY A 258 -5.49 -1.11 -11.22
N LYS A 259 -5.86 -2.32 -10.80
CA LYS A 259 -5.75 -2.74 -9.40
C LYS A 259 -4.39 -3.38 -9.17
N LEU A 260 -3.84 -3.19 -7.96
CA LEU A 260 -2.59 -3.86 -7.55
C LEU A 260 -2.67 -5.40 -7.70
N THR A 261 -3.84 -5.97 -7.47
CA THR A 261 -4.09 -7.42 -7.61
C THR A 261 -4.04 -7.93 -9.05
N ASP A 262 -4.11 -7.04 -10.06
CA ASP A 262 -4.06 -7.37 -11.49
C ASP A 262 -2.64 -7.27 -12.10
N CYS A 263 -1.63 -6.97 -11.29
CA CYS A 263 -0.27 -6.67 -11.74
C CYS A 263 0.36 -7.75 -12.63
N VAL A 264 0.12 -9.03 -12.33
CA VAL A 264 0.66 -10.15 -13.13
C VAL A 264 0.03 -10.19 -14.52
N ASN A 265 -1.29 -9.96 -14.60
CA ASN A 265 -2.01 -9.91 -15.87
C ASN A 265 -1.55 -8.72 -16.72
N VAL A 266 -1.50 -7.52 -16.13
CA VAL A 266 -0.98 -6.30 -16.79
C VAL A 266 0.43 -6.54 -17.32
N GLY A 267 1.34 -7.09 -16.50
CA GLY A 267 2.70 -7.40 -16.92
C GLY A 267 2.77 -8.37 -18.11
N ASN A 268 1.91 -9.40 -18.13
CA ASN A 268 1.81 -10.33 -19.25
C ASN A 268 1.29 -9.66 -20.53
N GLU A 269 0.33 -8.76 -20.42
CA GLU A 269 -0.21 -8.00 -21.54
C GLU A 269 0.83 -7.05 -22.13
N VAL A 270 1.55 -6.32 -21.30
CA VAL A 270 2.67 -5.45 -21.69
C VAL A 270 3.73 -6.25 -22.42
N ALA A 271 4.15 -7.38 -21.87
CA ALA A 271 5.16 -8.22 -22.52
C ALA A 271 4.70 -8.74 -23.89
N ARG A 272 3.41 -9.10 -24.04
CA ARG A 272 2.84 -9.45 -25.35
C ARG A 272 2.83 -8.24 -26.32
N ALA A 273 2.52 -7.05 -25.82
CA ALA A 273 2.51 -5.82 -26.62
C ALA A 273 3.92 -5.48 -27.12
N VAL A 274 4.92 -5.54 -26.25
CA VAL A 274 6.34 -5.33 -26.61
C VAL A 274 6.79 -6.32 -27.69
N GLY A 275 6.39 -7.60 -27.58
CA GLY A 275 6.65 -8.60 -28.63
C GLY A 275 6.03 -8.24 -29.97
N ARG A 276 4.80 -7.70 -29.99
CA ARG A 276 4.11 -7.22 -31.21
C ARG A 276 4.76 -5.98 -31.83
N LEU A 277 5.52 -5.22 -31.04
CA LEU A 277 6.35 -4.10 -31.54
C LEU A 277 7.68 -4.54 -32.17
N GLY A 278 7.90 -5.86 -32.27
CA GLY A 278 9.05 -6.45 -32.94
C GLY A 278 10.25 -6.72 -32.04
N LEU A 279 10.11 -6.64 -30.73
CA LEU A 279 11.17 -7.04 -29.81
C LEU A 279 11.05 -8.52 -29.46
N LYS A 280 12.12 -9.26 -29.67
CA LYS A 280 12.20 -10.66 -29.23
C LYS A 280 12.42 -10.68 -27.72
N LEU A 281 11.46 -11.22 -26.98
CA LEU A 281 11.56 -11.42 -25.56
C LEU A 281 11.85 -12.90 -25.28
N GLU A 282 12.90 -13.17 -24.54
CA GLU A 282 13.12 -14.48 -23.95
C GLU A 282 12.21 -14.60 -22.72
N ARG A 283 11.29 -15.57 -22.75
CA ARG A 283 10.37 -15.81 -21.65
C ARG A 283 10.68 -17.15 -21.00
N ASP A 284 10.94 -17.14 -19.73
CA ASP A 284 10.85 -18.36 -18.93
C ASP A 284 9.34 -18.69 -18.76
N ARG A 285 8.95 -19.91 -19.14
CA ARG A 285 7.58 -20.40 -18.98
C ARG A 285 7.29 -20.86 -17.55
N LYS A 286 8.30 -20.90 -16.68
CA LYS A 286 8.13 -21.28 -15.28
C LYS A 286 7.47 -20.15 -14.50
N SER A 287 6.64 -20.51 -13.54
CA SER A 287 6.15 -19.56 -12.56
C SER A 287 7.31 -18.96 -11.77
N TRP A 288 7.45 -17.63 -11.84
CA TRP A 288 8.50 -16.87 -11.15
C TRP A 288 8.02 -16.30 -9.80
N TYR A 289 6.75 -16.51 -9.49
CA TYR A 289 6.09 -16.03 -8.27
C TYR A 289 5.47 -17.18 -7.50
N GLY A 290 5.10 -16.90 -6.26
CA GLY A 290 4.48 -17.85 -5.35
C GLY A 290 5.43 -18.28 -4.24
N GLU A 291 4.92 -19.10 -3.35
CA GLU A 291 5.67 -19.61 -2.21
C GLU A 291 6.69 -20.67 -2.68
N PRO A 292 7.89 -20.72 -2.10
CA PRO A 292 8.86 -21.79 -2.33
C PRO A 292 8.28 -23.18 -2.02
N PRO A 293 8.87 -24.26 -2.56
CA PRO A 293 8.36 -25.62 -2.36
C PRO A 293 8.14 -25.97 -0.88
N LYS A 294 7.06 -26.70 -0.59
CA LYS A 294 6.67 -27.09 0.77
C LYS A 294 7.81 -27.74 1.56
N ALA A 295 8.64 -28.57 0.91
CA ALA A 295 9.80 -29.19 1.57
C ALA A 295 10.80 -28.15 2.09
N THR A 296 11.07 -27.12 1.30
CA THR A 296 11.96 -26.01 1.67
C THR A 296 11.39 -25.20 2.84
N LYS A 297 10.10 -24.91 2.80
CA LYS A 297 9.39 -24.26 3.92
C LYS A 297 9.50 -25.08 5.19
N THR A 298 9.25 -26.39 5.11
CA THR A 298 9.33 -27.29 6.25
C THR A 298 10.75 -27.30 6.85
N GLU A 299 11.79 -27.30 6.01
CA GLU A 299 13.19 -27.25 6.45
C GLU A 299 13.51 -25.94 7.16
N PHE A 300 13.07 -24.79 6.62
CA PHE A 300 13.24 -23.50 7.28
C PHE A 300 12.66 -23.51 8.70
N PHE A 301 11.40 -23.93 8.85
CA PHE A 301 10.75 -23.99 10.17
C PHE A 301 11.38 -25.04 11.10
N ARG A 302 11.96 -26.11 10.56
CA ARG A 302 12.73 -27.07 11.34
C ARG A 302 13.97 -26.41 11.94
N GLN A 303 14.76 -25.68 11.14
CA GLN A 303 15.94 -24.96 11.60
C GLN A 303 15.59 -23.87 12.60
N ALA A 304 14.58 -23.06 12.33
CA ALA A 304 14.09 -22.02 13.24
C ALA A 304 13.71 -22.59 14.63
N ARG A 305 13.04 -23.76 14.67
CA ARG A 305 12.71 -24.44 15.93
C ARG A 305 13.95 -24.94 16.68
N LEU A 306 14.92 -25.53 15.98
CA LEU A 306 16.18 -26.00 16.60
C LEU A 306 16.99 -24.85 17.21
N MET A 307 16.90 -23.65 16.63
CA MET A 307 17.53 -22.44 17.15
C MET A 307 16.71 -21.77 18.26
N HIS A 308 15.50 -22.24 18.55
CA HIS A 308 14.54 -21.56 19.40
C HIS A 308 14.28 -20.11 19.00
N LEU A 309 14.27 -19.83 17.68
CA LEU A 309 14.21 -18.48 17.10
C LEU A 309 13.12 -17.62 17.71
N ASP A 310 11.90 -18.16 17.84
CA ASP A 310 10.75 -17.42 18.34
C ASP A 310 10.83 -17.07 19.84
N LYS A 311 11.78 -17.71 20.59
CA LYS A 311 12.06 -17.41 22.00
C LYS A 311 13.15 -16.36 22.19
N LEU A 312 13.88 -16.00 21.14
CA LEU A 312 14.94 -14.98 21.22
C LEU A 312 14.38 -13.57 21.43
N ARG A 313 13.13 -13.35 21.03
CA ARG A 313 12.45 -12.05 21.25
C ARG A 313 11.89 -11.98 22.65
N GLN A 314 12.13 -10.84 23.30
CA GLN A 314 11.66 -10.56 24.67
C GLN A 314 10.22 -10.00 24.71
N ARG A 315 9.68 -9.54 23.58
CA ARG A 315 8.37 -8.89 23.49
C ARG A 315 7.35 -9.76 22.78
N ALA A 316 6.11 -9.71 23.24
CA ALA A 316 4.98 -10.29 22.54
C ALA A 316 4.82 -9.65 21.14
N SER A 317 4.54 -10.47 20.14
CA SER A 317 4.29 -10.05 18.76
C SER A 317 3.03 -10.72 18.25
N PHE A 318 2.34 -10.07 17.33
CA PHE A 318 1.15 -10.63 16.65
C PHE A 318 1.53 -11.78 15.70
N GLU A 319 2.80 -11.89 15.34
CA GLU A 319 3.32 -12.93 14.46
C GLU A 319 4.67 -13.43 15.00
N THR A 320 4.91 -14.74 14.97
CA THR A 320 6.22 -15.27 15.37
C THR A 320 7.33 -14.80 14.44
N LEU A 321 8.55 -14.65 14.96
CA LEU A 321 9.69 -14.20 14.15
C LEU A 321 9.96 -15.14 12.97
N SER A 322 9.87 -16.45 13.19
CA SER A 322 10.04 -17.44 12.14
C SER A 322 9.00 -17.28 11.02
N THR A 323 7.73 -17.09 11.37
CA THR A 323 6.67 -16.85 10.39
C THR A 323 6.90 -15.56 9.61
N ARG A 324 7.28 -14.46 10.29
CA ARG A 324 7.54 -13.17 9.67
C ARG A 324 8.72 -13.21 8.70
N LEU A 325 9.85 -13.81 9.09
CA LEU A 325 11.01 -13.92 8.21
C LEU A 325 10.69 -14.76 6.97
N TRP A 326 10.00 -15.90 7.14
CA TRP A 326 9.60 -16.71 6.00
C TRP A 326 8.67 -15.94 5.05
N ARG A 327 7.65 -15.29 5.58
CA ARG A 327 6.65 -14.56 4.80
C ARG A 327 7.26 -13.39 4.02
N ARG A 328 8.19 -12.64 4.64
CA ARG A 328 8.83 -11.47 4.01
C ARG A 328 9.92 -11.85 3.01
N TYR A 329 10.69 -12.88 3.29
CA TYR A 329 11.96 -13.13 2.60
C TYR A 329 12.03 -14.48 1.89
N GLY A 330 11.12 -15.40 2.15
CA GLY A 330 11.11 -16.73 1.53
C GLY A 330 12.44 -17.44 1.67
N LEU A 331 13.05 -17.85 0.55
CA LEU A 331 14.34 -18.54 0.54
C LEU A 331 15.48 -17.76 1.20
N ARG A 332 15.41 -16.44 1.17
CA ARG A 332 16.46 -15.59 1.77
C ARG A 332 16.46 -15.59 3.29
N ALA A 333 15.36 -16.03 3.89
CA ALA A 333 15.27 -16.20 5.33
C ALA A 333 16.27 -17.22 5.89
N PHE A 334 16.78 -18.16 5.07
CA PHE A 334 17.85 -19.08 5.50
C PHE A 334 19.15 -18.34 5.85
N ALA A 335 19.58 -17.39 5.02
CA ALA A 335 20.76 -16.58 5.32
C ALA A 335 20.58 -15.74 6.59
N MET A 336 19.33 -15.30 6.85
CA MET A 336 19.01 -14.60 8.11
C MET A 336 19.10 -15.52 9.33
N LEU A 337 18.69 -16.81 9.21
CA LEU A 337 18.91 -17.79 10.28
C LEU A 337 20.39 -18.01 10.58
N GLU A 338 21.23 -18.06 9.54
CA GLU A 338 22.68 -18.20 9.71
C GLU A 338 23.26 -16.99 10.44
N ALA A 339 22.91 -15.77 10.01
CA ALA A 339 23.35 -14.55 10.68
C ALA A 339 22.91 -14.48 12.15
N ILE A 340 21.67 -14.88 12.47
CA ILE A 340 21.19 -14.94 13.86
C ILE A 340 21.87 -16.06 14.66
N ARG A 341 22.27 -17.17 14.01
CA ARG A 341 23.01 -18.25 14.66
C ARG A 341 24.40 -17.78 15.08
N ASP A 342 25.05 -17.02 14.20
CA ASP A 342 26.41 -16.49 14.43
C ASP A 342 26.39 -15.35 15.47
N ASP A 343 25.35 -14.51 15.43
CA ASP A 343 25.11 -13.43 16.39
C ASP A 343 23.62 -13.35 16.77
N PRO A 344 23.24 -13.89 17.95
CA PRO A 344 21.86 -13.86 18.42
C PRO A 344 21.27 -12.44 18.57
N THR A 345 22.11 -11.39 18.69
CA THR A 345 21.63 -10.01 18.79
C THR A 345 20.99 -9.51 17.48
N MET A 346 21.23 -10.21 16.37
CA MET A 346 20.56 -9.97 15.09
C MET A 346 19.04 -10.20 15.14
N ALA A 347 18.56 -10.95 16.14
CA ALA A 347 17.11 -11.12 16.38
C ALA A 347 16.49 -10.01 17.25
N ASN A 348 17.28 -9.04 17.75
CA ASN A 348 16.76 -7.93 18.55
C ASN A 348 16.03 -6.92 17.67
N ASP A 349 14.96 -6.34 18.24
CA ASP A 349 14.24 -5.24 17.57
C ASP A 349 15.15 -4.02 17.38
N ILE A 350 15.11 -3.40 16.23
CA ILE A 350 15.81 -2.13 15.95
C ILE A 350 15.10 -0.98 16.65
N ILE A 351 13.78 -0.93 16.49
CA ILE A 351 12.91 0.07 17.13
C ILE A 351 11.86 -0.71 17.93
N ALA A 352 11.74 -0.39 19.20
CA ALA A 352 10.79 -1.05 20.08
C ALA A 352 9.36 -0.95 19.53
N GLY A 353 8.66 -2.08 19.43
CA GLY A 353 7.29 -2.12 18.91
C GLY A 353 7.16 -2.16 17.38
N ALA A 354 8.26 -1.96 16.65
CA ALA A 354 8.23 -1.91 15.18
C ALA A 354 8.08 -3.27 14.50
N GLU A 355 8.27 -4.38 15.21
CA GLU A 355 8.32 -5.74 14.65
C GLU A 355 9.30 -5.87 13.48
N TYR A 356 10.46 -5.24 13.61
CA TYR A 356 11.54 -5.24 12.63
C TYR A 356 12.87 -5.46 13.36
N VAL A 357 13.58 -6.53 13.03
CA VAL A 357 14.80 -6.93 13.74
C VAL A 357 16.07 -6.57 12.98
N ARG A 358 17.21 -6.53 13.67
CA ARG A 358 18.51 -6.11 13.10
C ARG A 358 18.87 -6.84 11.81
N VAL A 359 18.70 -8.14 11.74
CA VAL A 359 19.03 -8.91 10.53
C VAL A 359 18.21 -8.44 9.31
N GLU A 360 16.96 -8.03 9.51
CA GLU A 360 16.13 -7.47 8.43
C GLU A 360 16.70 -6.13 7.94
N LEU A 361 17.21 -5.28 8.85
CA LEU A 361 17.80 -4.00 8.49
C LEU A 361 19.12 -4.18 7.71
N TYR A 362 20.01 -5.07 8.16
CA TYR A 362 21.24 -5.40 7.43
C TYR A 362 20.95 -5.91 6.01
N TYR A 363 19.93 -6.74 5.88
CA TYR A 363 19.49 -7.23 4.58
C TYR A 363 18.92 -6.09 3.72
N ALA A 364 18.09 -5.24 4.29
CA ALA A 364 17.47 -4.11 3.60
C ALA A 364 18.50 -3.10 3.10
N ALA A 365 19.51 -2.77 3.92
CA ALA A 365 20.62 -1.88 3.56
C ALA A 365 21.35 -2.34 2.29
N GLN A 366 21.53 -3.65 2.13
CA GLN A 366 22.27 -4.22 0.99
C GLN A 366 21.41 -4.46 -0.25
N THR A 367 20.10 -4.61 -0.09
CA THR A 367 19.28 -5.23 -1.15
C THR A 367 17.98 -4.53 -1.46
N GLU A 368 17.56 -3.52 -0.70
CA GLU A 368 16.22 -2.97 -0.82
C GLU A 368 16.17 -1.53 -1.35
N MET A 369 17.22 -1.04 -2.01
CA MET A 369 17.24 0.26 -2.69
C MET A 369 16.72 1.40 -1.79
N ILE A 370 17.25 1.48 -0.58
CA ILE A 370 16.89 2.51 0.41
C ILE A 370 17.81 3.71 0.19
N THR A 371 17.22 4.85 -0.19
CA THR A 371 17.92 6.12 -0.42
C THR A 371 17.64 7.12 0.70
N THR A 372 16.41 7.12 1.21
CA THR A 372 15.99 8.01 2.29
C THR A 372 15.47 7.21 3.48
N LEU A 373 15.40 7.86 4.65
CA LEU A 373 14.82 7.21 5.84
C LEU A 373 13.33 6.89 5.66
N ASP A 374 12.61 7.68 4.86
CA ASP A 374 11.22 7.44 4.49
C ASP A 374 11.04 6.16 3.65
N ASP A 375 12.03 5.80 2.81
CA ASP A 375 12.02 4.51 2.12
C ASP A 375 11.99 3.36 3.11
N PHE A 376 12.83 3.40 4.13
CA PHE A 376 12.89 2.35 5.14
C PHE A 376 11.64 2.32 6.02
N LEU A 377 11.31 3.44 6.64
CA LEU A 377 10.25 3.51 7.66
C LEU A 377 8.85 3.30 7.09
N ARG A 378 8.60 3.73 5.85
CA ARG A 378 7.27 3.75 5.25
C ARG A 378 7.08 2.81 4.07
N ARG A 379 8.12 2.56 3.26
CA ARG A 379 8.01 1.78 2.01
C ARG A 379 8.58 0.37 2.11
N ARG A 380 9.67 0.15 2.85
CA ARG A 380 10.27 -1.19 3.04
C ARG A 380 9.79 -1.86 4.32
N SER A 381 9.33 -1.06 5.26
CA SER A 381 8.68 -1.52 6.49
C SER A 381 7.32 -0.84 6.68
N LYS A 382 6.62 -1.19 7.75
CA LYS A 382 5.41 -0.49 8.19
C LYS A 382 5.64 0.33 9.47
N ILE A 383 6.91 0.63 9.80
CA ILE A 383 7.27 1.28 11.07
C ILE A 383 6.53 2.60 11.23
N ALA A 384 6.60 3.50 10.24
CA ALA A 384 5.90 4.78 10.28
C ALA A 384 4.38 4.70 10.09
N LEU A 385 3.82 3.49 9.99
CA LEU A 385 2.38 3.27 10.04
C LEU A 385 1.92 2.83 11.43
N VAL A 386 2.76 2.07 12.15
CA VAL A 386 2.38 1.47 13.44
C VAL A 386 2.98 2.17 14.65
N LEU A 387 3.96 3.03 14.44
CA LEU A 387 4.55 3.89 15.46
C LEU A 387 4.32 5.36 15.10
N SER A 388 4.13 6.20 16.11
CA SER A 388 4.01 7.63 15.91
C SER A 388 5.35 8.27 15.53
N TYR A 389 5.29 9.47 15.02
CA TYR A 389 6.47 10.26 14.68
C TYR A 389 7.42 10.43 15.88
N GLU A 390 6.86 10.69 17.06
CA GLU A 390 7.58 10.88 18.32
C GLU A 390 8.20 9.56 18.78
N GLU A 391 7.43 8.45 18.78
CA GLU A 391 7.93 7.11 19.15
C GLU A 391 9.15 6.71 18.28
N ILE A 392 9.15 7.06 16.99
CA ILE A 392 10.26 6.77 16.09
C ILE A 392 11.45 7.70 16.38
N ARG A 393 11.22 9.00 16.58
CA ARG A 393 12.26 9.99 16.83
C ARG A 393 13.02 9.72 18.12
N GLU A 394 12.31 9.28 19.16
CA GLU A 394 12.87 9.01 20.49
C GLU A 394 13.46 7.61 20.63
N ALA A 395 13.28 6.74 19.63
CA ALA A 395 13.77 5.36 19.68
C ALA A 395 15.30 5.31 19.66
N GLU A 396 15.92 4.64 20.64
CA GLU A 396 17.37 4.44 20.69
C GLU A 396 17.96 3.88 19.39
N GLY A 397 17.23 2.97 18.73
CA GLY A 397 17.68 2.28 17.53
C GLY A 397 17.62 3.10 16.24
N ILE A 398 16.98 4.29 16.20
CA ILE A 398 16.83 5.05 14.96
C ILE A 398 18.17 5.54 14.41
N HIS A 399 19.08 6.03 15.29
CA HIS A 399 20.41 6.46 14.88
C HIS A 399 21.28 5.27 14.43
N GLU A 400 21.13 4.10 15.05
CA GLU A 400 21.77 2.86 14.59
C GLU A 400 21.27 2.52 13.18
N ALA A 401 19.96 2.56 12.97
CA ALA A 401 19.35 2.30 11.66
C ALA A 401 19.90 3.25 10.59
N CYS A 402 19.99 4.55 10.88
CA CYS A 402 20.56 5.52 9.95
C CYS A 402 22.02 5.21 9.61
N ARG A 403 22.85 4.87 10.60
CA ARG A 403 24.26 4.51 10.35
C ARG A 403 24.41 3.26 9.49
N LEU A 404 23.57 2.25 9.71
CA LEU A 404 23.60 1.00 8.93
C LEU A 404 23.11 1.20 7.50
N LEU A 405 22.10 2.05 7.30
CA LEU A 405 21.50 2.32 5.98
C LEU A 405 22.33 3.29 5.14
N PHE A 406 22.90 4.32 5.74
CA PHE A 406 23.43 5.48 5.02
C PHE A 406 24.90 5.81 5.29
N GLY A 407 25.56 5.11 6.24
CA GLY A 407 26.98 5.34 6.54
C GLY A 407 27.26 6.81 6.94
N ASP A 408 28.13 7.45 6.18
CA ASP A 408 28.54 8.84 6.44
C ASP A 408 27.40 9.86 6.24
N GLU A 409 26.36 9.52 5.48
CA GLU A 409 25.18 10.39 5.30
C GLU A 409 24.12 10.22 6.40
N ALA A 410 24.35 9.39 7.41
CA ALA A 410 23.35 9.01 8.43
C ALA A 410 22.66 10.23 9.08
N GLN A 411 23.43 11.24 9.51
CA GLN A 411 22.86 12.42 10.14
C GLN A 411 22.04 13.26 9.16
N LYS A 412 22.53 13.46 7.93
CA LYS A 412 21.79 14.15 6.88
C LYS A 412 20.44 13.49 6.61
N ARG A 413 20.39 12.16 6.44
CA ARG A 413 19.16 11.41 6.17
C ARG A 413 18.20 11.40 7.36
N TYR A 414 18.74 11.46 8.59
CA TYR A 414 17.93 11.65 9.79
C TYR A 414 17.27 13.04 9.79
N ASP A 415 18.04 14.11 9.56
CA ASP A 415 17.55 15.48 9.58
C ASP A 415 16.55 15.75 8.44
N GLU A 416 16.74 15.15 7.26
CA GLU A 416 15.79 15.20 6.13
C GLU A 416 14.43 14.56 6.47
N TYR A 417 14.39 13.60 7.37
CA TYR A 417 13.13 12.96 7.78
C TYR A 417 12.47 13.69 8.95
N PHE A 418 13.23 14.12 9.94
CA PHE A 418 12.73 14.77 11.16
C PHE A 418 12.79 16.30 11.03
N THR A 419 11.95 16.85 10.13
CA THR A 419 11.86 18.29 9.89
C THR A 419 10.74 18.94 10.70
N PRO A 420 10.85 20.26 11.02
CA PRO A 420 9.78 21.00 11.68
C PRO A 420 8.45 20.99 10.91
N GLU A 421 8.49 20.99 9.57
CA GLU A 421 7.32 20.96 8.71
C GLU A 421 6.58 19.62 8.84
N ARG A 422 7.30 18.49 8.88
CA ARG A 422 6.72 17.17 9.09
C ARG A 422 6.13 17.05 10.48
N GLU A 423 6.81 17.56 11.50
CA GLU A 423 6.30 17.61 12.88
C GLU A 423 5.02 18.42 12.97
N ALA A 424 4.97 19.60 12.37
CA ALA A 424 3.78 20.45 12.31
C ALA A 424 2.61 19.75 11.60
N SER A 425 2.87 19.03 10.49
CA SER A 425 1.85 18.26 9.77
C SER A 425 1.24 17.13 10.63
N VAL A 426 2.08 16.42 11.40
CA VAL A 426 1.61 15.37 12.32
C VAL A 426 0.81 15.96 13.48
N THR A 427 1.27 17.07 14.05
CA THR A 427 0.58 17.79 15.13
C THR A 427 -0.80 18.26 14.67
N LYS A 428 -0.87 18.91 13.51
CA LYS A 428 -2.13 19.37 12.92
C LYS A 428 -3.14 18.24 12.74
N LEU A 429 -2.70 17.05 12.37
CA LEU A 429 -3.60 15.89 12.21
C LEU A 429 -4.33 15.51 13.51
N ARG A 430 -3.73 15.82 14.67
CA ARG A 430 -4.26 15.51 16.01
C ARG A 430 -4.98 16.68 16.66
N GLU A 431 -4.88 17.90 16.13
CA GLU A 431 -5.57 19.06 16.70
C GLU A 431 -7.08 18.93 16.49
N PRO A 432 -7.88 19.05 17.56
CA PRO A 432 -9.33 19.10 17.40
C PRO A 432 -9.71 20.40 16.72
N ASP A 433 -10.60 20.32 15.73
CA ASP A 433 -11.08 21.51 15.02
C ASP A 433 -11.79 22.47 16.00
N ALA A 434 -11.43 23.74 15.94
CA ALA A 434 -12.20 24.81 16.53
C ALA A 434 -13.51 24.99 15.73
N LYS A 435 -14.51 24.14 16.04
CA LYS A 435 -15.90 24.20 15.60
C LYS A 435 -16.12 24.39 14.09
N PHE A 436 -16.24 23.27 13.36
CA PHE A 436 -17.10 23.29 12.18
C PHE A 436 -18.57 23.41 12.60
N PRO A 437 -19.36 24.35 12.06
CA PRO A 437 -20.80 24.33 12.22
C PRO A 437 -21.32 23.06 11.53
N GLY A 438 -22.06 22.24 12.28
CA GLY A 438 -22.54 20.94 11.85
C GLY A 438 -23.11 20.94 10.44
N HIS A 439 -22.88 19.83 9.73
CA HIS A 439 -23.58 19.51 8.50
C HIS A 439 -25.08 19.78 8.68
N PRO A 440 -25.78 20.41 7.72
CA PRO A 440 -27.23 20.58 7.79
C PRO A 440 -27.85 19.18 7.91
N GLN A 441 -28.47 18.91 9.06
CA GLN A 441 -29.33 17.74 9.21
C GLN A 441 -30.28 17.69 8.03
N ALA A 442 -30.30 16.59 7.31
CA ALA A 442 -31.28 16.31 6.29
C ALA A 442 -32.66 16.54 6.91
N GLN A 443 -33.30 17.68 6.55
CA GLN A 443 -34.69 17.92 6.93
C GLN A 443 -35.52 16.79 6.32
N GLY A 444 -36.10 15.98 7.18
CA GLY A 444 -37.01 14.92 6.82
C GLY A 444 -38.14 15.47 5.98
N GLY A 445 -38.05 15.27 4.66
CA GLY A 445 -39.17 15.45 3.74
C GLY A 445 -40.20 14.35 4.00
N GLY A 446 -41.24 14.68 4.78
CA GLY A 446 -42.40 13.81 4.93
C GLY A 446 -43.02 13.55 3.57
N LEU A 447 -43.18 12.29 3.22
CA LEU A 447 -43.99 11.85 2.09
C LEU A 447 -45.43 12.29 2.32
N PRO A 448 -46.11 12.91 1.30
CA PRO A 448 -47.53 13.16 1.40
C PRO A 448 -48.29 11.83 1.35
N ALA A 449 -49.22 11.66 2.30
CA ALA A 449 -50.14 10.54 2.33
C ALA A 449 -50.98 10.53 1.04
N ALA A 450 -51.01 9.39 0.36
CA ALA A 450 -51.89 9.12 -0.75
C ALA A 450 -53.35 9.09 -0.22
N GLY A 451 -54.18 9.94 -0.78
CA GLY A 451 -55.63 9.83 -0.75
C GLY A 451 -56.10 9.02 -1.97
#